data_1bb9a232b50f74bd8aa062084c7bc90c
#
_entry.id   1bb9a232b50f74bd8aa062084c7bc90c
#
_cell.length_a   1.000
_cell.length_b   1.000
_cell.length_c   1.000
_cell.angle_alpha   90.00
_cell.angle_beta   90.00
_cell.angle_gamma   90.00
#
_symmetry.space_group_name_H-M   'P 1'
#
loop_
_entity.id
_entity.type
_entity.pdbx_description
1 polymer ?
#
loop_
_entity_poly.entity_id
_entity_poly.type
_entity_poly.pdbx_seq_one_letter_code
_entity_poly.pdbx_strand_id
1 'polypeptide(L)'
;RLVFFGAGASNTTIARLILLAGADPARIALFDSHGGLHAGRQDIASDPRFYRKWELCQATNPDRLDNIAEALRGADVLIALSRPGPDVIRPEWVRGMARDAIVFACANPVPEIYPHAAKAAGARVVATGRGDFPNQVNNSLGFPGILKGALLVRARKITDAMAIAAAQTIAAFAERQGLTEDHIMPLMTDEAVFAETAAAVAAQAVADGVARRPMSPARILEQAGRDIAEAHAALELLVASGRIPPPPEDMIQRCLQSAIAAG
;
A
#
# COMPACT_ATOMS: atom_id res chain seq x y z
N ARG A 1 -4.82 -18.06 1.43
CA ARG A 1 -5.65 -17.40 2.46
C ARG A 1 -5.00 -16.07 2.87
N LEU A 2 -5.82 -15.01 2.95
CA LEU A 2 -5.39 -13.67 3.38
C LEU A 2 -5.89 -13.40 4.79
N VAL A 3 -5.02 -12.89 5.65
CA VAL A 3 -5.36 -12.47 7.01
C VAL A 3 -5.04 -11.00 7.17
N PHE A 4 -6.02 -10.23 7.65
CA PHE A 4 -5.87 -8.80 7.95
C PHE A 4 -5.82 -8.59 9.46
N PHE A 5 -4.79 -7.94 9.95
CA PHE A 5 -4.63 -7.61 11.35
C PHE A 5 -4.78 -6.10 11.57
N GLY A 6 -5.81 -5.74 12.33
CA GLY A 6 -6.30 -4.37 12.49
C GLY A 6 -7.41 -4.04 11.49
N ALA A 7 -8.68 -4.15 11.88
CA ALA A 7 -9.83 -3.83 11.02
C ALA A 7 -10.24 -2.35 11.18
N GLY A 8 -9.27 -1.45 11.04
CA GLY A 8 -9.48 0.00 10.93
C GLY A 8 -9.87 0.42 9.51
N ALA A 9 -9.97 1.73 9.26
CA ALA A 9 -10.37 2.30 7.97
C ALA A 9 -9.50 1.81 6.80
N SER A 10 -8.18 1.67 7.00
CA SER A 10 -7.27 1.22 5.95
C SER A 10 -7.54 -0.24 5.55
N ASN A 11 -7.44 -1.17 6.49
CA ASN A 11 -7.62 -2.59 6.17
C ASN A 11 -9.03 -2.94 5.70
N THR A 12 -10.07 -2.29 6.23
CA THR A 12 -11.44 -2.50 5.72
C THR A 12 -11.59 -2.02 4.28
N THR A 13 -10.91 -0.94 3.90
CA THR A 13 -10.89 -0.45 2.51
C THR A 13 -10.08 -1.39 1.61
N ILE A 14 -8.89 -1.82 2.04
CA ILE A 14 -8.04 -2.75 1.28
C ILE A 14 -8.77 -4.08 1.05
N ALA A 15 -9.37 -4.66 2.09
CA ALA A 15 -10.13 -5.90 1.97
C ALA A 15 -11.28 -5.77 0.97
N ARG A 16 -12.03 -4.66 1.02
CA ARG A 16 -13.10 -4.38 0.07
C ARG A 16 -12.58 -4.27 -1.37
N LEU A 17 -11.47 -3.57 -1.60
CA LEU A 17 -10.87 -3.46 -2.93
C LEU A 17 -10.36 -4.80 -3.46
N ILE A 18 -9.76 -5.63 -2.60
CA ILE A 18 -9.29 -6.97 -2.95
C ILE A 18 -10.48 -7.89 -3.31
N LEU A 19 -11.59 -7.80 -2.58
CA LEU A 19 -12.83 -8.51 -2.92
C LEU A 19 -13.40 -8.05 -4.27
N LEU A 20 -13.43 -6.74 -4.53
CA LEU A 20 -13.84 -6.19 -5.82
C LEU A 20 -12.92 -6.59 -6.98
N ALA A 21 -11.63 -6.83 -6.69
CA ALA A 21 -10.68 -7.36 -7.64
C ALA A 21 -10.81 -8.87 -7.89
N GLY A 22 -11.76 -9.55 -7.23
CA GLY A 22 -12.11 -10.95 -7.49
C GLY A 22 -11.55 -11.96 -6.49
N ALA A 23 -11.04 -11.53 -5.34
CA ALA A 23 -10.60 -12.47 -4.31
C ALA A 23 -11.80 -13.24 -3.72
N ASP A 24 -11.58 -14.52 -3.42
CA ASP A 24 -12.56 -15.35 -2.75
C ASP A 24 -12.78 -14.92 -1.29
N PRO A 25 -13.97 -14.41 -0.93
CA PRO A 25 -14.26 -13.94 0.42
C PRO A 25 -14.12 -15.03 1.48
N ALA A 26 -14.35 -16.30 1.14
CA ALA A 26 -14.19 -17.42 2.07
C ALA A 26 -12.72 -17.63 2.50
N ARG A 27 -11.78 -17.10 1.75
CA ARG A 27 -10.33 -17.18 2.04
C ARG A 27 -9.77 -15.94 2.75
N ILE A 28 -10.64 -15.04 3.19
CA ILE A 28 -10.26 -13.78 3.86
C ILE A 28 -10.75 -13.81 5.30
N ALA A 29 -9.88 -13.43 6.24
CA ALA A 29 -10.22 -13.19 7.64
C ALA A 29 -9.65 -11.85 8.10
N LEU A 30 -10.46 -11.03 8.77
CA LEU A 30 -10.06 -9.75 9.34
C LEU A 30 -10.18 -9.81 10.87
N PHE A 31 -9.29 -9.11 11.56
CA PHE A 31 -9.27 -9.06 13.03
C PHE A 31 -9.22 -7.62 13.52
N ASP A 32 -10.05 -7.29 14.50
CA ASP A 32 -9.94 -6.07 15.28
C ASP A 32 -9.49 -6.36 16.72
N SER A 33 -9.57 -5.36 17.61
CA SER A 33 -9.18 -5.51 19.01
C SER A 33 -10.09 -6.46 19.82
N HIS A 34 -11.24 -6.86 19.28
CA HIS A 34 -12.22 -7.73 19.94
C HIS A 34 -12.21 -9.16 19.35
N GLY A 35 -11.39 -9.43 18.34
CA GLY A 35 -11.30 -10.72 17.67
C GLY A 35 -11.59 -10.68 16.18
N GLY A 36 -11.98 -11.81 15.62
CA GLY A 36 -12.28 -11.94 14.19
C GLY A 36 -13.58 -11.25 13.79
N LEU A 37 -13.58 -10.67 12.58
CA LEU A 37 -14.80 -10.20 11.95
C LEU A 37 -15.52 -11.40 11.32
N HIS A 38 -16.74 -11.68 11.73
CA HIS A 38 -17.61 -12.74 11.20
C HIS A 38 -19.08 -12.42 11.46
N ALA A 39 -19.99 -13.16 10.87
CA ALA A 39 -21.44 -12.90 10.95
C ALA A 39 -22.03 -12.97 12.38
N GLY A 40 -21.28 -13.46 13.36
CA GLY A 40 -21.69 -13.50 14.79
C GLY A 40 -21.39 -12.22 15.57
N ARG A 41 -20.72 -11.21 15.00
CA ARG A 41 -20.31 -9.97 15.70
C ARG A 41 -21.48 -8.99 15.85
N GLN A 42 -22.30 -9.22 16.88
CA GLN A 42 -23.48 -8.40 17.17
C GLN A 42 -23.12 -6.96 17.59
N ASP A 43 -21.97 -6.74 18.20
CA ASP A 43 -21.43 -5.43 18.54
C ASP A 43 -21.24 -4.54 17.29
N ILE A 44 -20.86 -5.13 16.16
CA ILE A 44 -20.73 -4.45 14.89
C ILE A 44 -22.08 -4.32 14.18
N ALA A 45 -22.88 -5.39 14.19
CA ALA A 45 -24.19 -5.41 13.54
C ALA A 45 -25.18 -4.36 14.08
N SER A 46 -25.12 -4.09 15.38
CA SER A 46 -26.03 -3.17 16.07
C SER A 46 -25.67 -1.70 15.94
N ASP A 47 -24.45 -1.36 15.45
CA ASP A 47 -24.01 0.02 15.31
C ASP A 47 -23.93 0.45 13.82
N PRO A 48 -24.84 1.32 13.34
CA PRO A 48 -24.84 1.76 11.96
C PRO A 48 -23.55 2.44 11.49
N ARG A 49 -22.72 2.95 12.41
CA ARG A 49 -21.42 3.56 12.08
C ARG A 49 -20.45 2.53 11.50
N PHE A 50 -20.63 1.26 11.83
CA PHE A 50 -19.79 0.14 11.39
C PHE A 50 -20.35 -0.62 10.18
N TYR A 51 -21.26 -0.04 9.40
CA TYR A 51 -21.89 -0.72 8.27
C TYR A 51 -20.91 -1.39 7.31
N ARG A 52 -19.78 -0.74 7.00
CA ARG A 52 -18.73 -1.32 6.14
C ARG A 52 -18.00 -2.51 6.77
N LYS A 53 -17.77 -2.44 8.08
CA LYS A 53 -17.24 -3.59 8.82
C LYS A 53 -18.25 -4.74 8.85
N TRP A 54 -19.54 -4.40 8.99
CA TRP A 54 -20.60 -5.39 9.00
C TRP A 54 -20.74 -6.11 7.66
N GLU A 55 -20.63 -5.41 6.54
CA GLU A 55 -20.55 -6.01 5.20
C GLU A 55 -19.44 -7.05 5.13
N LEU A 56 -18.24 -6.75 5.65
CA LEU A 56 -17.12 -7.68 5.71
C LEU A 56 -17.38 -8.85 6.66
N CYS A 57 -18.01 -8.60 7.81
CA CYS A 57 -18.41 -9.67 8.74
C CYS A 57 -19.35 -10.70 8.09
N GLN A 58 -20.23 -10.25 7.21
CA GLN A 58 -21.17 -11.11 6.50
C GLN A 58 -20.52 -11.87 5.32
N ALA A 59 -19.51 -11.27 4.70
CA ALA A 59 -18.91 -11.80 3.47
C ALA A 59 -17.69 -12.71 3.74
N THR A 60 -16.96 -12.50 4.82
CA THR A 60 -15.65 -13.13 5.06
C THR A 60 -15.66 -14.00 6.32
N ASN A 61 -14.56 -14.75 6.55
CA ASN A 61 -14.34 -15.56 7.74
C ASN A 61 -15.52 -16.52 8.07
N PRO A 62 -15.91 -17.40 7.15
CA PRO A 62 -17.03 -18.32 7.36
C PRO A 62 -16.80 -19.29 8.53
N ASP A 63 -15.54 -19.63 8.82
CA ASP A 63 -15.14 -20.51 9.90
C ASP A 63 -15.19 -19.84 11.28
N ARG A 64 -15.52 -18.55 11.33
CA ARG A 64 -15.60 -17.73 12.55
C ARG A 64 -14.33 -17.79 13.40
N LEU A 65 -13.18 -17.75 12.75
CA LEU A 65 -11.89 -17.69 13.43
C LEU A 65 -11.82 -16.40 14.28
N ASP A 66 -11.61 -16.55 15.57
CA ASP A 66 -11.56 -15.44 16.53
C ASP A 66 -10.15 -15.19 17.08
N ASN A 67 -9.24 -16.13 16.86
CA ASN A 67 -7.85 -16.03 17.27
C ASN A 67 -6.93 -15.79 16.08
N ILE A 68 -6.18 -14.70 16.11
CA ILE A 68 -5.26 -14.32 15.02
C ILE A 68 -4.17 -15.38 14.79
N ALA A 69 -3.62 -15.96 15.84
CA ALA A 69 -2.57 -16.99 15.73
C ALA A 69 -3.09 -18.26 15.05
N GLU A 70 -4.37 -18.59 15.29
CA GLU A 70 -5.03 -19.71 14.61
C GLU A 70 -5.29 -19.40 13.14
N ALA A 71 -5.79 -18.21 12.84
CA ALA A 71 -6.06 -17.77 11.47
C ALA A 71 -4.79 -17.72 10.61
N LEU A 72 -3.64 -17.40 11.21
CA LEU A 72 -2.35 -17.34 10.54
C LEU A 72 -1.77 -18.72 10.22
N ARG A 73 -2.21 -19.80 10.86
CA ARG A 73 -1.73 -21.15 10.52
C ARG A 73 -2.05 -21.51 9.07
N GLY A 74 -1.00 -21.66 8.26
CA GLY A 74 -1.11 -21.94 6.83
C GLY A 74 -1.72 -20.79 6.02
N ALA A 75 -1.73 -19.56 6.52
CA ALA A 75 -2.10 -18.38 5.73
C ALA A 75 -0.98 -17.99 4.77
N ASP A 76 -1.33 -17.58 3.56
CA ASP A 76 -0.38 -17.20 2.52
C ASP A 76 0.08 -15.74 2.68
N VAL A 77 -0.82 -14.85 3.11
CA VAL A 77 -0.57 -13.42 3.22
C VAL A 77 -1.10 -12.86 4.55
N LEU A 78 -0.29 -12.09 5.23
CA LEU A 78 -0.67 -11.25 6.35
C LEU A 78 -0.57 -9.77 5.95
N ILE A 79 -1.65 -9.00 6.15
CA ILE A 79 -1.68 -7.55 5.97
C ILE A 79 -1.99 -6.92 7.31
N ALA A 80 -1.00 -6.30 7.94
CA ALA A 80 -1.13 -5.63 9.22
C ALA A 80 -1.10 -4.11 9.07
N LEU A 81 -2.13 -3.48 9.59
CA LEU A 81 -2.32 -2.04 9.76
C LEU A 81 -3.04 -1.83 11.08
N SER A 82 -2.38 -2.24 12.17
CA SER A 82 -2.96 -2.31 13.51
C SER A 82 -2.46 -1.17 14.40
N ARG A 83 -1.45 -1.43 15.19
CA ARG A 83 -0.81 -0.46 16.06
C ARG A 83 0.71 -0.54 15.92
N PRO A 84 1.44 0.58 16.11
CA PRO A 84 2.91 0.55 16.10
C PRO A 84 3.48 -0.36 17.20
N GLY A 85 4.57 -1.06 16.85
CA GLY A 85 5.35 -1.84 17.81
C GLY A 85 5.85 -3.17 17.24
N PRO A 86 7.15 -3.52 17.42
CA PRO A 86 7.77 -4.65 16.75
C PRO A 86 7.34 -6.02 17.28
N ASP A 87 6.62 -6.06 18.41
CA ASP A 87 6.14 -7.29 19.05
C ASP A 87 4.64 -7.49 18.92
N VAL A 88 3.97 -6.68 18.11
CA VAL A 88 2.52 -6.78 17.86
C VAL A 88 2.20 -8.03 17.04
N ILE A 89 3.05 -8.35 16.05
CA ILE A 89 3.06 -9.63 15.35
C ILE A 89 4.22 -10.45 15.93
N ARG A 90 3.89 -11.61 16.48
CA ARG A 90 4.88 -12.50 17.08
C ARG A 90 5.55 -13.39 16.05
N PRO A 91 6.88 -13.60 16.10
CA PRO A 91 7.59 -14.47 15.16
C PRO A 91 7.02 -15.90 15.07
N GLU A 92 6.52 -16.44 16.19
CA GLU A 92 5.90 -17.78 16.20
C GLU A 92 4.62 -17.85 15.36
N TRP A 93 3.88 -16.76 15.20
CA TRP A 93 2.72 -16.72 14.32
C TRP A 93 3.14 -16.78 12.85
N VAL A 94 4.21 -16.06 12.50
CA VAL A 94 4.77 -16.08 11.14
C VAL A 94 5.31 -17.47 10.79
N ARG A 95 5.99 -18.17 11.72
CA ARG A 95 6.41 -19.57 11.51
C ARG A 95 5.28 -20.52 11.21
N GLY A 96 4.09 -20.23 11.70
CA GLY A 96 2.88 -21.02 11.44
C GLY A 96 2.22 -20.77 10.09
N MET A 97 2.63 -19.74 9.35
CA MET A 97 2.09 -19.41 8.03
C MET A 97 2.47 -20.43 6.97
N ALA A 98 1.92 -20.29 5.79
CA ALA A 98 2.25 -21.13 4.65
C ALA A 98 3.72 -20.95 4.24
N ARG A 99 4.26 -21.95 3.54
CA ARG A 99 5.55 -21.81 2.85
C ARG A 99 5.48 -20.62 1.90
N ASP A 100 6.57 -19.86 1.81
CA ASP A 100 6.67 -18.67 0.95
C ASP A 100 5.69 -17.54 1.33
N ALA A 101 5.32 -17.45 2.61
CA ALA A 101 4.37 -16.45 3.08
C ALA A 101 4.84 -15.00 2.85
N ILE A 102 3.85 -14.12 2.62
CA ILE A 102 4.06 -12.68 2.42
C ILE A 102 3.52 -11.93 3.64
N VAL A 103 4.33 -11.02 4.19
CA VAL A 103 3.97 -10.22 5.36
C VAL A 103 4.07 -8.73 5.04
N PHE A 104 2.95 -8.02 5.09
CA PHE A 104 2.87 -6.57 5.07
C PHE A 104 2.70 -6.06 6.50
N ALA A 105 3.75 -5.44 7.08
CA ALA A 105 3.73 -4.84 8.41
C ALA A 105 3.83 -3.31 8.26
N CYS A 106 2.67 -2.65 8.14
CA CYS A 106 2.57 -1.28 7.62
C CYS A 106 2.26 -0.23 8.68
N ALA A 107 2.29 -0.55 9.99
CA ALA A 107 2.13 0.44 11.04
C ALA A 107 3.29 1.45 11.05
N ASN A 108 2.98 2.70 11.33
CA ASN A 108 3.93 3.80 11.42
C ASN A 108 3.95 4.40 12.84
N PRO A 109 5.12 4.84 13.36
CA PRO A 109 6.45 4.84 12.74
C PRO A 109 7.20 3.49 12.88
N VAL A 110 6.71 2.56 13.66
CA VAL A 110 7.33 1.27 13.92
C VAL A 110 6.43 0.15 13.40
N PRO A 111 6.94 -0.74 12.51
CA PRO A 111 6.14 -1.83 11.98
C PRO A 111 5.76 -2.83 13.08
N GLU A 112 4.70 -3.59 12.87
CA GLU A 112 4.19 -4.59 13.82
C GLU A 112 5.17 -5.75 14.06
N ILE A 113 6.07 -5.98 13.11
CA ILE A 113 7.25 -6.86 13.18
C ILE A 113 8.32 -6.30 12.27
N TYR A 114 9.57 -6.33 12.69
CA TYR A 114 10.68 -5.92 11.83
C TYR A 114 10.92 -6.93 10.69
N PRO A 115 11.32 -6.48 9.48
CA PRO A 115 11.56 -7.36 8.33
C PRO A 115 12.53 -8.50 8.63
N HIS A 116 13.63 -8.23 9.34
CA HIS A 116 14.62 -9.27 9.70
C HIS A 116 14.02 -10.34 10.62
N ALA A 117 13.14 -9.96 11.55
CA ALA A 117 12.49 -10.90 12.46
C ALA A 117 11.43 -11.75 11.72
N ALA A 118 10.67 -11.14 10.80
CA ALA A 118 9.69 -11.86 9.99
C ALA A 118 10.38 -12.83 9.01
N LYS A 119 11.47 -12.44 8.36
CA LYS A 119 12.27 -13.31 7.49
C LYS A 119 12.89 -14.47 8.28
N ALA A 120 13.48 -14.20 9.45
CA ALA A 120 14.01 -15.25 10.34
C ALA A 120 12.91 -16.22 10.82
N ALA A 121 11.66 -15.78 10.87
CA ALA A 121 10.52 -16.62 11.19
C ALA A 121 9.96 -17.41 9.98
N GLY A 122 10.47 -17.19 8.75
CA GLY A 122 10.11 -17.97 7.56
C GLY A 122 9.26 -17.22 6.53
N ALA A 123 8.99 -15.92 6.73
CA ALA A 123 8.37 -15.12 5.68
C ALA A 123 9.32 -14.95 4.49
N ARG A 124 8.84 -15.21 3.29
CA ARG A 124 9.62 -15.05 2.05
C ARG A 124 9.72 -13.60 1.63
N VAL A 125 8.59 -12.90 1.62
CA VAL A 125 8.49 -11.49 1.27
C VAL A 125 8.00 -10.71 2.47
N VAL A 126 8.72 -9.64 2.82
CA VAL A 126 8.29 -8.71 3.87
C VAL A 126 8.30 -7.30 3.32
N ALA A 127 7.20 -6.58 3.54
CA ALA A 127 7.02 -5.20 3.14
C ALA A 127 6.58 -4.33 4.32
N THR A 128 7.03 -3.08 4.34
CA THR A 128 6.67 -2.10 5.37
C THR A 128 6.33 -0.75 4.75
N GLY A 129 5.75 0.16 5.53
CA GLY A 129 5.54 1.55 5.11
C GLY A 129 6.81 2.42 5.14
N ARG A 130 7.95 1.89 5.63
CA ARG A 130 9.20 2.64 5.86
C ARG A 130 10.12 2.57 4.65
N GLY A 131 10.81 3.70 4.39
CA GLY A 131 11.78 3.80 3.29
C GLY A 131 13.19 3.28 3.61
N ASP A 132 13.46 2.92 4.86
CA ASP A 132 14.73 2.36 5.31
C ASP A 132 14.78 0.82 5.25
N PHE A 133 13.70 0.18 4.78
CA PHE A 133 13.63 -1.25 4.51
C PHE A 133 13.29 -1.53 3.05
N PRO A 134 13.69 -2.71 2.51
CA PRO A 134 13.21 -3.18 1.22
C PRO A 134 11.68 -3.25 1.14
N ASN A 135 11.14 -3.24 -0.08
CA ASN A 135 9.70 -3.33 -0.32
C ASN A 135 8.89 -2.24 0.39
N GLN A 136 9.28 -0.98 0.20
CA GLN A 136 8.54 0.14 0.74
C GLN A 136 7.13 0.23 0.14
N VAL A 137 6.10 -0.13 0.91
CA VAL A 137 4.69 0.03 0.56
C VAL A 137 4.19 1.34 1.13
N ASN A 138 4.40 2.43 0.40
CA ASN A 138 4.02 3.77 0.82
C ASN A 138 2.99 4.36 -0.14
N ASN A 139 2.03 5.11 0.41
CA ASN A 139 1.00 5.81 -0.36
C ASN A 139 1.57 6.81 -1.37
N SER A 140 2.80 7.28 -1.19
CA SER A 140 3.53 8.14 -2.13
C SER A 140 3.72 7.54 -3.52
N LEU A 141 3.70 6.21 -3.68
CA LEU A 141 3.72 5.55 -4.97
C LEU A 141 2.36 5.57 -5.69
N GLY A 142 1.26 5.59 -4.95
CA GLY A 142 -0.08 5.47 -5.53
C GLY A 142 -0.76 6.81 -5.78
N PHE A 143 -0.85 7.67 -4.74
CA PHE A 143 -1.71 8.83 -4.82
C PHE A 143 -1.30 9.87 -5.87
N PRO A 144 0.00 10.14 -6.21
CA PRO A 144 0.31 11.12 -7.22
C PRO A 144 -0.27 10.76 -8.58
N GLY A 145 -0.10 9.51 -9.01
CA GLY A 145 -0.68 9.01 -10.28
C GLY A 145 -2.21 9.02 -10.26
N ILE A 146 -2.83 8.58 -9.15
CA ILE A 146 -4.29 8.59 -8.99
C ILE A 146 -4.86 10.01 -9.11
N LEU A 147 -4.27 10.96 -8.38
CA LEU A 147 -4.72 12.35 -8.41
C LEU A 147 -4.48 12.99 -9.77
N LYS A 148 -3.29 12.78 -10.37
CA LYS A 148 -2.96 13.31 -11.69
C LYS A 148 -3.93 12.84 -12.75
N GLY A 149 -4.21 11.54 -12.82
CA GLY A 149 -5.16 10.96 -13.74
C GLY A 149 -6.58 11.51 -13.56
N ALA A 150 -7.06 11.56 -12.32
CA ALA A 150 -8.38 12.10 -12.00
C ALA A 150 -8.51 13.60 -12.37
N LEU A 151 -7.48 14.40 -12.09
CA LEU A 151 -7.48 15.84 -12.39
C LEU A 151 -7.41 16.13 -13.89
N LEU A 152 -6.60 15.41 -14.66
CA LEU A 152 -6.47 15.63 -16.10
C LEU A 152 -7.79 15.42 -16.85
N VAL A 153 -8.56 14.41 -16.45
CA VAL A 153 -9.90 14.16 -17.03
C VAL A 153 -11.03 14.85 -16.26
N ARG A 154 -10.72 15.63 -15.22
CA ARG A 154 -11.69 16.30 -14.35
C ARG A 154 -12.76 15.34 -13.83
N ALA A 155 -12.33 14.20 -13.30
CA ALA A 155 -13.23 13.20 -12.76
C ALA A 155 -14.09 13.78 -11.63
N ARG A 156 -15.39 13.41 -11.59
CA ARG A 156 -16.33 13.86 -10.55
C ARG A 156 -16.06 13.22 -9.20
N LYS A 157 -15.46 12.03 -9.22
CA LYS A 157 -15.06 11.25 -8.04
C LYS A 157 -13.96 10.27 -8.43
N ILE A 158 -13.24 9.77 -7.46
CA ILE A 158 -12.34 8.63 -7.60
C ILE A 158 -13.15 7.39 -7.25
N THR A 159 -13.25 6.44 -8.19
CA THR A 159 -13.98 5.19 -8.02
C THR A 159 -13.05 4.08 -7.50
N ASP A 160 -13.63 3.01 -6.97
CA ASP A 160 -12.85 1.83 -6.57
C ASP A 160 -12.13 1.19 -7.77
N ALA A 161 -12.75 1.18 -8.95
CA ALA A 161 -12.14 0.68 -10.17
C ALA A 161 -10.90 1.52 -10.57
N MET A 162 -10.93 2.84 -10.38
CA MET A 162 -9.75 3.68 -10.60
C MET A 162 -8.61 3.35 -9.63
N ALA A 163 -8.91 3.06 -8.36
CA ALA A 163 -7.90 2.64 -7.39
C ALA A 163 -7.32 1.25 -7.73
N ILE A 164 -8.15 0.31 -8.18
CA ILE A 164 -7.71 -1.02 -8.64
C ILE A 164 -6.84 -0.89 -9.89
N ALA A 165 -7.22 -0.05 -10.86
CA ALA A 165 -6.42 0.20 -12.05
C ALA A 165 -5.04 0.78 -11.70
N ALA A 166 -4.96 1.69 -10.73
CA ALA A 166 -3.68 2.20 -10.22
C ALA A 166 -2.82 1.08 -9.62
N ALA A 167 -3.39 0.25 -8.74
CA ALA A 167 -2.68 -0.85 -8.10
C ALA A 167 -2.15 -1.87 -9.12
N GLN A 168 -2.96 -2.23 -10.11
CA GLN A 168 -2.56 -3.13 -11.19
C GLN A 168 -1.43 -2.56 -12.04
N THR A 169 -1.46 -1.26 -12.33
CA THR A 169 -0.41 -0.59 -13.10
C THR A 169 0.91 -0.56 -12.34
N ILE A 170 0.88 -0.23 -11.04
CA ILE A 170 2.07 -0.23 -10.19
C ILE A 170 2.66 -1.63 -10.08
N ALA A 171 1.83 -2.65 -9.89
CA ALA A 171 2.27 -4.06 -9.85
C ALA A 171 2.89 -4.51 -11.18
N ALA A 172 2.24 -4.22 -12.30
CA ALA A 172 2.77 -4.54 -13.63
C ALA A 172 4.08 -3.80 -13.95
N PHE A 173 4.26 -2.58 -13.43
CA PHE A 173 5.50 -1.84 -13.56
C PHE A 173 6.65 -2.56 -12.82
N ALA A 174 6.44 -2.95 -11.57
CA ALA A 174 7.43 -3.72 -10.80
C ALA A 174 7.74 -5.08 -11.46
N GLU A 175 6.73 -5.76 -11.99
CA GLU A 175 6.90 -7.03 -12.70
C GLU A 175 7.82 -6.89 -13.92
N ARG A 176 7.68 -5.82 -14.70
CA ARG A 176 8.57 -5.54 -15.85
C ARG A 176 10.02 -5.25 -15.42
N GLN A 177 10.23 -4.71 -14.22
CA GLN A 177 11.58 -4.50 -13.66
C GLN A 177 12.23 -5.79 -13.15
N GLY A 178 11.44 -6.84 -12.94
CA GLY A 178 11.89 -8.12 -12.39
C GLY A 178 11.65 -8.21 -10.87
N LEU A 179 10.70 -9.07 -10.48
CA LEU A 179 10.36 -9.26 -9.07
C LEU A 179 11.41 -10.10 -8.35
N THR A 180 11.75 -9.66 -7.15
CA THR A 180 12.56 -10.43 -6.19
C THR A 180 11.91 -10.37 -4.81
N GLU A 181 12.43 -11.11 -3.83
CA GLU A 181 11.93 -11.06 -2.46
C GLU A 181 12.06 -9.67 -1.80
N ASP A 182 13.02 -8.88 -2.28
CA ASP A 182 13.32 -7.53 -1.77
C ASP A 182 12.95 -6.42 -2.76
N HIS A 183 12.30 -6.77 -3.88
CA HIS A 183 11.85 -5.81 -4.90
C HIS A 183 10.49 -6.23 -5.48
N ILE A 184 9.40 -5.88 -4.79
CA ILE A 184 8.01 -6.12 -5.22
C ILE A 184 7.27 -4.82 -5.59
N MET A 185 7.92 -3.68 -5.40
CA MET A 185 7.35 -2.35 -5.64
C MET A 185 8.36 -1.50 -6.43
N PRO A 186 7.90 -0.60 -7.33
CA PRO A 186 8.77 0.41 -7.93
C PRO A 186 9.38 1.32 -6.87
N LEU A 187 10.50 1.92 -7.19
CA LEU A 187 11.10 2.95 -6.35
C LEU A 187 10.39 4.30 -6.57
N MET A 188 10.50 5.19 -5.58
CA MET A 188 9.97 6.56 -5.69
C MET A 188 10.67 7.39 -6.79
N THR A 189 11.83 6.95 -7.23
CA THR A 189 12.61 7.54 -8.32
C THR A 189 12.22 7.04 -9.70
N ASP A 190 11.34 6.05 -9.79
CA ASP A 190 10.82 5.52 -11.07
C ASP A 190 9.69 6.40 -11.60
N GLU A 191 10.03 7.58 -12.11
CA GLU A 191 9.05 8.61 -12.50
C GLU A 191 8.00 8.13 -13.50
N ALA A 192 8.37 7.19 -14.38
CA ALA A 192 7.47 6.63 -15.37
C ALA A 192 6.24 5.96 -14.76
N VAL A 193 6.35 5.38 -13.55
CA VAL A 193 5.23 4.72 -12.87
C VAL A 193 4.08 5.70 -12.59
N PHE A 194 4.39 6.96 -12.28
CA PHE A 194 3.36 7.97 -12.00
C PHE A 194 2.59 8.37 -13.26
N ALA A 195 3.28 8.51 -14.38
CA ALA A 195 2.65 8.83 -15.65
C ALA A 195 1.79 7.67 -16.17
N GLU A 196 2.29 6.43 -16.08
CA GLU A 196 1.52 5.23 -16.44
C GLU A 196 0.29 5.04 -15.55
N THR A 197 0.45 5.23 -14.24
CA THR A 197 -0.67 5.16 -13.28
C THR A 197 -1.71 6.23 -13.58
N ALA A 198 -1.29 7.46 -13.90
CA ALA A 198 -2.22 8.53 -14.28
C ALA A 198 -3.01 8.19 -15.55
N ALA A 199 -2.35 7.58 -16.55
CA ALA A 199 -3.01 7.16 -17.79
C ALA A 199 -4.05 6.06 -17.53
N ALA A 200 -3.72 5.06 -16.73
CA ALA A 200 -4.62 3.97 -16.38
C ALA A 200 -5.85 4.45 -15.57
N VAL A 201 -5.61 5.30 -14.57
CA VAL A 201 -6.67 5.90 -13.75
C VAL A 201 -7.61 6.78 -14.60
N ALA A 202 -7.06 7.58 -15.50
CA ALA A 202 -7.85 8.42 -16.39
C ALA A 202 -8.68 7.59 -17.39
N ALA A 203 -8.09 6.52 -17.95
CA ALA A 203 -8.82 5.59 -18.81
C ALA A 203 -9.98 4.94 -18.06
N GLN A 204 -9.77 4.51 -16.83
CA GLN A 204 -10.81 3.93 -15.98
C GLN A 204 -11.90 4.97 -15.64
N ALA A 205 -11.52 6.22 -15.35
CA ALA A 205 -12.49 7.29 -15.10
C ALA A 205 -13.40 7.56 -16.32
N VAL A 206 -12.86 7.41 -17.53
CA VAL A 206 -13.66 7.49 -18.78
C VAL A 206 -14.59 6.28 -18.89
N ALA A 207 -14.11 5.07 -18.65
CA ALA A 207 -14.90 3.84 -18.68
C ALA A 207 -16.05 3.86 -17.66
N ASP A 208 -15.80 4.40 -16.47
CA ASP A 208 -16.80 4.55 -15.40
C ASP A 208 -17.80 5.71 -15.67
N GLY A 209 -17.63 6.48 -16.75
CA GLY A 209 -18.48 7.62 -17.06
C GLY A 209 -18.36 8.81 -16.08
N VAL A 210 -17.29 8.86 -15.30
CA VAL A 210 -17.08 9.93 -14.30
C VAL A 210 -16.18 11.06 -14.81
N ALA A 211 -15.48 10.88 -15.94
CA ALA A 211 -14.66 11.91 -16.56
C ALA A 211 -15.52 13.01 -17.19
N ARG A 212 -15.26 14.28 -16.83
CA ARG A 212 -15.90 15.46 -17.45
C ARG A 212 -15.16 15.93 -18.71
N ARG A 213 -13.89 15.55 -18.87
CA ARG A 213 -13.06 15.88 -20.02
C ARG A 213 -12.33 14.60 -20.47
N PRO A 214 -13.00 13.72 -21.22
CA PRO A 214 -12.36 12.50 -21.71
C PRO A 214 -11.12 12.81 -22.55
N MET A 215 -10.04 12.06 -22.33
CA MET A 215 -8.79 12.12 -23.09
C MET A 215 -8.33 10.69 -23.36
N SER A 216 -7.58 10.47 -24.45
CA SER A 216 -6.98 9.16 -24.71
C SER A 216 -5.86 8.84 -23.72
N PRO A 217 -5.64 7.56 -23.38
CA PRO A 217 -4.56 7.15 -22.49
C PRO A 217 -3.19 7.64 -22.94
N ALA A 218 -2.90 7.58 -24.25
CA ALA A 218 -1.64 8.06 -24.83
C ALA A 218 -1.41 9.56 -24.56
N ARG A 219 -2.46 10.38 -24.73
CA ARG A 219 -2.38 11.82 -24.45
C ARG A 219 -2.21 12.13 -22.96
N ILE A 220 -2.82 11.32 -22.07
CA ILE A 220 -2.64 11.45 -20.63
C ILE A 220 -1.20 11.11 -20.25
N LEU A 221 -0.67 9.99 -20.76
CA LEU A 221 0.71 9.55 -20.53
C LEU A 221 1.72 10.64 -20.93
N GLU A 222 1.58 11.17 -22.16
CA GLU A 222 2.41 12.25 -22.66
C GLU A 222 2.31 13.53 -21.81
N GLN A 223 1.10 13.94 -21.45
CA GLN A 223 0.90 15.14 -20.63
C GLN A 223 1.47 14.97 -19.22
N ALA A 224 1.24 13.82 -18.58
CA ALA A 224 1.77 13.55 -17.26
C ALA A 224 3.30 13.52 -17.25
N GLY A 225 3.92 12.89 -18.24
CA GLY A 225 5.38 12.87 -18.40
C GLY A 225 5.96 14.27 -18.61
N ARG A 226 5.34 15.10 -19.47
CA ARG A 226 5.76 16.50 -19.65
C ARG A 226 5.67 17.29 -18.35
N ASP A 227 4.56 17.21 -17.64
CA ASP A 227 4.35 17.97 -16.41
C ASP A 227 5.39 17.59 -15.32
N ILE A 228 5.81 16.31 -15.25
CA ILE A 228 6.87 15.85 -14.35
C ILE A 228 8.21 16.44 -14.78
N ALA A 229 8.56 16.33 -16.06
CA ALA A 229 9.81 16.86 -16.60
C ALA A 229 9.93 18.39 -16.44
N GLU A 230 8.85 19.12 -16.70
CA GLU A 230 8.80 20.57 -16.50
C GLU A 230 8.98 20.98 -15.01
N ALA A 231 8.39 20.20 -14.08
CA ALA A 231 8.57 20.45 -12.65
C ALA A 231 10.03 20.23 -12.21
N HIS A 232 10.70 19.21 -12.72
CA HIS A 232 12.11 18.95 -12.46
C HIS A 232 12.99 20.02 -13.05
N ALA A 233 12.78 20.39 -14.32
CA ALA A 233 13.54 21.47 -14.96
C ALA A 233 13.40 22.80 -14.22
N ALA A 234 12.23 23.13 -13.71
CA ALA A 234 12.01 24.33 -12.89
C ALA A 234 12.79 24.27 -11.56
N LEU A 235 12.81 23.10 -10.90
CA LEU A 235 13.60 22.91 -9.67
C LEU A 235 15.10 23.06 -9.95
N GLU A 236 15.61 22.40 -10.99
CA GLU A 236 17.02 22.48 -11.40
C GLU A 236 17.45 23.93 -11.69
N LEU A 237 16.59 24.70 -12.37
CA LEU A 237 16.83 26.10 -12.65
C LEU A 237 16.96 26.93 -11.35
N LEU A 238 16.09 26.67 -10.36
CA LEU A 238 16.14 27.36 -9.06
C LEU A 238 17.42 27.01 -8.27
N VAL A 239 17.84 25.75 -8.30
CA VAL A 239 19.09 25.29 -7.68
C VAL A 239 20.29 25.91 -8.41
N ALA A 240 20.35 25.83 -9.74
CA ALA A 240 21.44 26.38 -10.55
C ALA A 240 21.59 27.92 -10.43
N SER A 241 20.46 28.61 -10.23
CA SER A 241 20.46 30.07 -10.03
C SER A 241 20.80 30.50 -8.57
N GLY A 242 21.04 29.55 -7.67
CA GLY A 242 21.31 29.81 -6.24
C GLY A 242 20.09 30.28 -5.46
N ARG A 243 18.88 30.25 -6.02
CA ARG A 243 17.63 30.59 -5.31
C ARG A 243 17.24 29.50 -4.30
N ILE A 244 17.65 28.27 -4.55
CA ILE A 244 17.63 27.15 -3.61
C ILE A 244 19.10 26.82 -3.32
N PRO A 245 19.68 27.28 -2.20
CA PRO A 245 21.07 26.97 -1.88
C PRO A 245 21.22 25.50 -1.52
N PRO A 246 22.36 24.87 -1.88
CA PRO A 246 22.66 23.54 -1.37
C PRO A 246 22.80 23.55 0.15
N PRO A 247 22.62 22.42 0.82
CA PRO A 247 22.91 22.31 2.25
C PRO A 247 24.37 22.73 2.52
N PRO A 248 24.67 23.49 3.59
CA PRO A 248 26.05 23.84 3.92
C PRO A 248 26.92 22.58 4.11
N GLU A 249 28.06 22.52 3.41
CA GLU A 249 28.95 21.35 3.44
C GLU A 249 29.41 20.99 4.86
N ASP A 250 29.68 21.99 5.69
CA ASP A 250 30.04 21.80 7.11
C ASP A 250 28.91 21.17 7.92
N MET A 251 27.65 21.44 7.60
CA MET A 251 26.50 20.81 8.22
C MET A 251 26.43 19.32 7.85
N ILE A 252 26.60 18.99 6.56
CA ILE A 252 26.62 17.60 6.08
C ILE A 252 27.70 16.83 6.78
N GLN A 253 28.92 17.37 6.83
CA GLN A 253 30.08 16.72 7.49
C GLN A 253 29.85 16.51 8.98
N ARG A 254 29.32 17.47 9.70
CA ARG A 254 28.96 17.33 11.13
C ARG A 254 27.91 16.26 11.36
N CYS A 255 26.85 16.24 10.55
CA CYS A 255 25.80 15.22 10.67
C CYS A 255 26.37 13.82 10.41
N LEU A 256 27.20 13.67 9.38
CA LEU A 256 27.84 12.39 9.06
C LEU A 256 28.74 11.92 10.20
N GLN A 257 29.60 12.78 10.73
CA GLN A 257 30.47 12.45 11.87
C GLN A 257 29.67 12.08 13.12
N SER A 258 28.58 12.79 13.40
CA SER A 258 27.69 12.48 14.52
C SER A 258 27.00 11.11 14.34
N ALA A 259 26.57 10.80 13.13
CA ALA A 259 25.95 9.51 12.83
C ALA A 259 26.95 8.33 12.97
N ILE A 260 28.18 8.51 12.49
CA ILE A 260 29.27 7.50 12.64
C ILE A 260 29.64 7.30 14.11
N ALA A 261 29.64 8.37 14.91
CA ALA A 261 29.97 8.26 16.33
C ALA A 261 28.85 7.66 17.20
N ALA A 262 27.63 7.63 16.70
CA ALA A 262 26.44 7.08 17.39
C ALA A 262 26.13 5.62 17.05
N GLY A 263 26.75 5.05 16.02
CA GLY A 263 26.61 3.65 15.59
C GLY A 263 27.72 2.79 16.05
#